data_b7f91ae2ca79850bc652eda67b958536
#
_entry.id   b7f91ae2ca79850bc652eda67b958536
#
_cell.length_a   1.000
_cell.length_b   1.000
_cell.length_c   1.000
_cell.angle_alpha   90.00
_cell.angle_beta   90.00
_cell.angle_gamma   90.00
#
_symmetry.space_group_name_H-M   'P 1'
#
loop_
_entity.id
_entity.type
_entity.pdbx_description
1 polymer ?
#
loop_
_entity_poly.entity_id
_entity_poly.type
_entity_poly.pdbx_seq_one_letter_code
_entity_poly.pdbx_strand_id
1 'polypeptide(L)'
;MPLGDPSREGAEKLPATIRALGWTSFLTDLSSEAIYPLLPNFVKGLGGSAIDVGLLDGIANAVAAVVRLFAGGLSDRIGRRPLVIAGYGLSAVVRPAMGLVATPPAAVVVRAIDRFGKGIRSAPRDALVTDLVEPEVRGRAFGHIRALDHAGAALGPLVAMLFLLAFPGTERTLFLFTIVPGLVTLAVIGRFVRDPPRQAAAGGPTLATLTGAQWSLLGCVAVWALGAASELFLLRRAEDLGVAQPLVPLVWFGISGVKSVVAAWAGPLVDRLAPRRALVAGWLGFAAAYAGLAWSPSLPGAIACMLGVAAAYGVAEPAERALVAALSPAGRHGAAFGWYTLVQGLMALPAGLLAGWLWERGPD
;
A
#
# COMPACT_ATOMS: atom_id res chain seq x y z
N MET A 1 22.65 44.02 20.79
CA MET A 1 23.07 42.63 20.70
C MET A 1 21.86 41.80 20.97
N PRO A 2 21.16 41.20 19.98
CA PRO A 2 20.02 40.35 20.23
C PRO A 2 20.56 38.97 20.60
N LEU A 3 20.16 38.48 21.78
CA LEU A 3 20.41 37.14 22.26
C LEU A 3 19.80 36.16 21.26
N GLY A 4 20.64 35.31 20.67
CA GLY A 4 20.19 34.24 19.79
C GLY A 4 19.18 33.35 20.51
N ASP A 5 18.07 33.07 19.85
CA ASP A 5 17.03 32.14 20.30
C ASP A 5 17.65 30.74 20.41
N PRO A 6 17.79 30.17 21.61
CA PRO A 6 18.37 28.84 21.79
C PRO A 6 17.53 27.73 21.21
N SER A 7 16.34 28.03 20.66
CA SER A 7 15.43 27.06 20.03
C SER A 7 15.83 26.66 18.61
N ARG A 8 16.88 27.25 17.99
CA ARG A 8 17.31 26.98 16.62
C ARG A 8 18.53 26.05 16.48
N GLU A 9 19.20 25.70 17.58
CA GLU A 9 20.43 24.88 17.55
C GLU A 9 20.27 23.40 17.82
N GLY A 10 19.12 22.83 17.61
CA GLY A 10 18.90 21.40 17.78
C GLY A 10 17.81 20.88 16.86
N ALA A 11 18.08 20.78 15.57
CA ALA A 11 17.32 19.84 14.73
C ALA A 11 17.63 18.42 15.26
N GLU A 12 17.07 18.12 16.44
CA GLU A 12 17.29 16.88 17.19
C GLU A 12 17.16 15.69 16.23
N LYS A 13 18.26 14.94 16.05
CA LYS A 13 18.30 13.80 15.13
C LYS A 13 17.24 12.82 15.53
N LEU A 14 16.39 12.42 14.59
CA LEU A 14 15.39 11.40 14.85
C LEU A 14 15.99 10.19 15.58
N PRO A 15 15.31 9.61 16.57
CA PRO A 15 15.79 8.44 17.31
C PRO A 15 16.26 7.33 16.38
N ALA A 16 17.27 6.57 16.79
CA ALA A 16 17.82 5.48 15.98
C ALA A 16 16.75 4.46 15.56
N THR A 17 15.80 4.17 16.45
CA THR A 17 14.65 3.29 16.14
C THR A 17 13.79 3.85 15.01
N ILE A 18 13.50 5.16 14.98
CA ILE A 18 12.71 5.78 13.91
C ILE A 18 13.43 5.69 12.56
N ARG A 19 14.72 5.98 12.55
CA ARG A 19 15.54 5.85 11.33
C ARG A 19 15.59 4.39 10.85
N ALA A 20 15.74 3.45 11.78
CA ALA A 20 15.71 2.01 11.48
C ALA A 20 14.36 1.58 10.89
N LEU A 21 13.23 2.04 11.47
CA LEU A 21 11.90 1.75 10.92
C LEU A 21 11.73 2.31 9.51
N GLY A 22 12.28 3.47 9.19
CA GLY A 22 12.31 4.01 7.83
C GLY A 22 13.06 3.07 6.87
N TRP A 23 14.26 2.63 7.22
CA TRP A 23 15.04 1.69 6.40
C TRP A 23 14.38 0.32 6.26
N THR A 24 13.71 -0.19 7.31
CA THR A 24 12.94 -1.45 7.20
C THR A 24 11.77 -1.31 6.24
N SER A 25 11.10 -0.18 6.25
CA SER A 25 10.05 0.14 5.30
C SER A 25 10.59 0.21 3.86
N PHE A 26 11.68 0.94 3.65
CA PHE A 26 12.36 1.01 2.36
C PHE A 26 12.69 -0.36 1.78
N LEU A 27 13.40 -1.20 2.53
CA LEU A 27 13.81 -2.54 2.08
C LEU A 27 12.62 -3.45 1.80
N THR A 28 11.57 -3.34 2.61
CA THR A 28 10.36 -4.13 2.45
C THR A 28 9.57 -3.72 1.22
N ASP A 29 9.41 -2.41 0.99
CA ASP A 29 8.69 -1.91 -0.17
C ASP A 29 9.51 -2.07 -1.45
N LEU A 30 10.84 -1.91 -1.40
CA LEU A 30 11.73 -2.26 -2.51
C LEU A 30 11.48 -3.70 -2.98
N SER A 31 11.45 -4.67 -2.06
CA SER A 31 11.26 -6.08 -2.41
C SER A 31 9.82 -6.42 -2.80
N SER A 32 8.82 -5.77 -2.18
CA SER A 32 7.41 -5.98 -2.49
C SER A 32 7.05 -5.46 -3.86
N GLU A 33 7.51 -4.25 -4.18
CA GLU A 33 7.21 -3.55 -5.43
C GLU A 33 8.05 -4.03 -6.60
N ALA A 34 9.18 -4.71 -6.35
CA ALA A 34 9.90 -5.45 -7.38
C ALA A 34 9.11 -6.66 -7.90
N ILE A 35 8.31 -7.31 -7.03
CA ILE A 35 7.50 -8.48 -7.42
C ILE A 35 6.15 -8.06 -8.00
N TYR A 36 5.50 -7.05 -7.42
CA TYR A 36 4.10 -6.71 -7.66
C TYR A 36 3.75 -6.58 -9.15
N PRO A 37 4.48 -5.84 -9.97
CA PRO A 37 4.14 -5.66 -11.38
C PRO A 37 4.30 -6.93 -12.23
N LEU A 38 4.97 -7.94 -11.73
CA LEU A 38 5.20 -9.19 -12.45
C LEU A 38 4.13 -10.26 -12.16
N LEU A 39 3.32 -10.06 -11.11
CA LEU A 39 2.35 -11.04 -10.65
C LEU A 39 1.30 -11.42 -11.70
N PRO A 40 0.72 -10.50 -12.50
CA PRO A 40 -0.29 -10.88 -13.49
C PRO A 40 0.25 -11.88 -14.51
N ASN A 41 1.42 -11.57 -15.09
CA ASN A 41 2.05 -12.44 -16.08
C ASN A 41 2.55 -13.75 -15.45
N PHE A 42 3.06 -13.69 -14.24
CA PHE A 42 3.48 -14.87 -13.50
C PHE A 42 2.31 -15.84 -13.25
N VAL A 43 1.15 -15.32 -12.79
CA VAL A 43 -0.07 -16.13 -12.60
C VAL A 43 -0.55 -16.71 -13.94
N LYS A 44 -0.54 -15.93 -15.01
CA LYS A 44 -0.86 -16.41 -16.38
C LYS A 44 0.09 -17.54 -16.81
N GLY A 45 1.39 -17.40 -16.56
CA GLY A 45 2.40 -18.44 -16.84
C GLY A 45 2.22 -19.74 -16.04
N LEU A 46 1.52 -19.69 -14.90
CA LEU A 46 1.11 -20.86 -14.11
C LEU A 46 -0.19 -21.51 -14.62
N GLY A 47 -0.77 -21.00 -15.72
CA GLY A 47 -2.07 -21.44 -16.24
C GLY A 47 -3.26 -20.78 -15.53
N GLY A 48 -3.04 -19.70 -14.79
CA GLY A 48 -4.08 -18.96 -14.10
C GLY A 48 -4.87 -18.02 -15.01
N SER A 49 -6.08 -17.74 -14.59
CA SER A 49 -7.07 -16.88 -15.24
C SER A 49 -6.98 -15.42 -14.75
N ALA A 50 -7.78 -14.53 -15.31
CA ALA A 50 -7.97 -13.18 -14.79
C ALA A 50 -8.64 -13.18 -13.41
N ILE A 51 -9.50 -14.16 -13.14
CA ILE A 51 -10.11 -14.36 -11.82
C ILE A 51 -9.03 -14.67 -10.77
N ASP A 52 -8.03 -15.48 -11.09
CA ASP A 52 -6.91 -15.79 -10.19
C ASP A 52 -6.09 -14.55 -9.85
N VAL A 53 -5.88 -13.63 -10.80
CA VAL A 53 -5.24 -12.33 -10.55
C VAL A 53 -6.09 -11.46 -9.61
N GLY A 54 -7.40 -11.42 -9.82
CA GLY A 54 -8.33 -10.72 -8.93
C GLY A 54 -8.36 -11.29 -7.52
N LEU A 55 -8.37 -12.63 -7.39
CA LEU A 55 -8.30 -13.34 -6.12
C LEU A 55 -6.98 -13.06 -5.38
N LEU A 56 -5.86 -13.09 -6.11
CA LEU A 56 -4.51 -12.88 -5.56
C LEU A 56 -4.41 -11.54 -4.83
N ASP A 57 -4.90 -10.48 -5.42
CA ASP A 57 -4.82 -9.14 -4.80
C ASP A 57 -6.00 -8.88 -3.85
N GLY A 58 -7.21 -9.32 -4.21
CA GLY A 58 -8.41 -9.14 -3.41
C GLY A 58 -8.34 -9.83 -2.04
N ILE A 59 -7.98 -11.13 -2.00
CA ILE A 59 -7.79 -11.87 -0.74
C ILE A 59 -6.65 -11.24 0.08
N ALA A 60 -5.56 -10.89 -0.56
CA ALA A 60 -4.41 -10.30 0.10
C ALA A 60 -4.75 -8.98 0.81
N ASN A 61 -5.48 -8.08 0.15
CA ASN A 61 -5.90 -6.82 0.72
C ASN A 61 -6.96 -6.99 1.83
N ALA A 62 -7.92 -7.90 1.65
CA ALA A 62 -8.91 -8.24 2.67
C ALA A 62 -8.25 -8.79 3.94
N VAL A 63 -7.32 -9.75 3.79
CA VAL A 63 -6.57 -10.32 4.91
C VAL A 63 -5.76 -9.24 5.65
N ALA A 64 -5.04 -8.39 4.92
CA ALA A 64 -4.26 -7.32 5.54
C ALA A 64 -5.14 -6.34 6.33
N ALA A 65 -6.31 -5.97 5.79
CA ALA A 65 -7.24 -5.04 6.44
C ALA A 65 -7.84 -5.62 7.72
N VAL A 66 -8.30 -6.87 7.67
CA VAL A 66 -8.85 -7.58 8.85
C VAL A 66 -7.78 -7.72 9.93
N VAL A 67 -6.60 -8.22 9.59
CA VAL A 67 -5.52 -8.43 10.55
C VAL A 67 -5.05 -7.12 11.18
N ARG A 68 -4.94 -6.04 10.38
CA ARG A 68 -4.54 -4.72 10.86
C ARG A 68 -5.50 -4.18 11.94
N LEU A 69 -6.81 -4.44 11.81
CA LEU A 69 -7.80 -4.01 12.78
C LEU A 69 -7.52 -4.59 14.19
N PHE A 70 -7.09 -5.86 14.26
CA PHE A 70 -6.85 -6.54 15.54
C PHE A 70 -5.41 -6.36 16.05
N ALA A 71 -4.43 -6.19 15.14
CA ALA A 71 -3.01 -6.12 15.47
C ALA A 71 -2.67 -4.95 16.40
N GLY A 72 -3.35 -3.81 16.27
CA GLY A 72 -3.18 -2.65 17.14
C GLY A 72 -3.46 -2.99 18.61
N GLY A 73 -4.66 -3.49 18.89
CA GLY A 73 -5.06 -3.87 20.26
C GLY A 73 -4.23 -5.03 20.84
N LEU A 74 -3.82 -5.98 20.00
CA LEU A 74 -2.92 -7.05 20.43
C LEU A 74 -1.54 -6.48 20.82
N SER A 75 -1.03 -5.50 20.07
CA SER A 75 0.27 -4.87 20.36
C SER A 75 0.29 -4.10 21.69
N ASP A 76 -0.86 -3.58 22.12
CA ASP A 76 -0.99 -2.93 23.43
C ASP A 76 -0.77 -3.93 24.59
N ARG A 77 -1.12 -5.19 24.36
CA ARG A 77 -1.01 -6.26 25.38
C ARG A 77 0.35 -6.93 25.41
N ILE A 78 0.95 -7.26 24.26
CA ILE A 78 2.19 -8.07 24.19
C ILE A 78 3.44 -7.24 23.84
N GLY A 79 3.28 -5.95 23.52
CA GLY A 79 4.36 -5.05 23.08
C GLY A 79 4.34 -4.83 21.55
N ARG A 80 4.95 -3.73 21.12
CA ARG A 80 4.97 -3.33 19.70
C ARG A 80 5.98 -4.17 18.91
N ARG A 81 7.21 -4.25 19.45
CA ARG A 81 8.35 -4.89 18.80
C ARG A 81 8.11 -6.36 18.41
N PRO A 82 7.53 -7.24 19.25
CA PRO A 82 7.27 -8.62 18.88
C PRO A 82 6.42 -8.77 17.63
N LEU A 83 5.34 -7.96 17.50
CA LEU A 83 4.47 -7.99 16.31
C LEU A 83 5.15 -7.38 15.08
N VAL A 84 5.97 -6.35 15.25
CA VAL A 84 6.79 -5.79 14.18
C VAL A 84 7.76 -6.85 13.65
N ILE A 85 8.49 -7.53 14.52
CA ILE A 85 9.40 -8.63 14.13
C ILE A 85 8.63 -9.77 13.45
N ALA A 86 7.53 -10.22 14.03
CA ALA A 86 6.73 -11.31 13.47
C ALA A 86 6.19 -10.96 12.06
N GLY A 87 5.67 -9.74 11.88
CA GLY A 87 5.11 -9.32 10.60
C GLY A 87 6.18 -9.15 9.49
N TYR A 88 7.32 -8.53 9.81
CA TYR A 88 8.43 -8.44 8.85
C TYR A 88 9.08 -9.79 8.61
N GLY A 89 9.25 -10.63 9.65
CA GLY A 89 9.81 -11.97 9.57
C GLY A 89 8.97 -12.87 8.68
N LEU A 90 7.65 -12.87 8.87
CA LEU A 90 6.73 -13.63 8.02
C LEU A 90 6.86 -13.21 6.56
N SER A 91 6.84 -11.90 6.28
CA SER A 91 7.03 -11.38 4.91
C SER A 91 8.40 -11.74 4.33
N ALA A 92 9.47 -11.71 5.13
CA ALA A 92 10.83 -12.02 4.68
C ALA A 92 10.98 -13.50 4.24
N VAL A 93 10.27 -14.42 4.90
CA VAL A 93 10.32 -15.86 4.57
C VAL A 93 9.32 -16.21 3.46
N VAL A 94 8.11 -15.68 3.54
CA VAL A 94 7.01 -16.10 2.65
C VAL A 94 7.10 -15.45 1.27
N ARG A 95 7.55 -14.21 1.17
CA ARG A 95 7.64 -13.52 -0.13
C ARG A 95 8.55 -14.22 -1.13
N PRO A 96 9.77 -14.68 -0.76
CA PRO A 96 10.61 -15.48 -1.66
C PRO A 96 9.94 -16.77 -2.14
N ALA A 97 9.08 -17.38 -1.33
CA ALA A 97 8.36 -18.59 -1.70
C ALA A 97 7.46 -18.41 -2.94
N MET A 98 7.15 -17.18 -3.34
CA MET A 98 6.49 -16.90 -4.62
C MET A 98 7.27 -17.47 -5.81
N GLY A 99 8.60 -17.49 -5.75
CA GLY A 99 9.46 -18.11 -6.79
C GLY A 99 9.34 -19.64 -6.89
N LEU A 100 8.80 -20.30 -5.87
CA LEU A 100 8.68 -21.75 -5.78
C LEU A 100 7.28 -22.28 -6.12
N VAL A 101 6.28 -21.40 -6.23
CA VAL A 101 4.91 -21.86 -6.50
C VAL A 101 4.75 -22.41 -7.92
N ALA A 102 3.93 -23.45 -8.04
CA ALA A 102 3.68 -24.15 -9.29
C ALA A 102 2.22 -24.02 -9.78
N THR A 103 1.33 -23.44 -8.96
CA THR A 103 -0.09 -23.32 -9.28
C THR A 103 -0.64 -21.95 -8.89
N PRO A 104 -1.66 -21.42 -9.59
CA PRO A 104 -2.28 -20.15 -9.24
C PRO A 104 -2.82 -20.09 -7.79
N PRO A 105 -3.52 -21.13 -7.27
CA PRO A 105 -3.96 -21.10 -5.87
C PRO A 105 -2.81 -21.00 -4.86
N ALA A 106 -1.66 -21.62 -5.14
CA ALA A 106 -0.48 -21.51 -4.28
C ALA A 106 0.06 -20.07 -4.28
N ALA A 107 0.04 -19.37 -5.42
CA ALA A 107 0.42 -17.97 -5.50
C ALA A 107 -0.52 -17.09 -4.65
N VAL A 108 -1.83 -17.33 -4.70
CA VAL A 108 -2.83 -16.64 -3.89
C VAL A 108 -2.56 -16.85 -2.39
N VAL A 109 -2.28 -18.09 -1.97
CA VAL A 109 -1.97 -18.40 -0.56
C VAL A 109 -0.69 -17.70 -0.11
N VAL A 110 0.39 -17.79 -0.88
CA VAL A 110 1.66 -17.12 -0.55
C VAL A 110 1.46 -15.61 -0.43
N ARG A 111 0.72 -15.00 -1.36
CA ARG A 111 0.41 -13.58 -1.32
C ARG A 111 -0.43 -13.19 -0.10
N ALA A 112 -1.45 -13.98 0.23
CA ALA A 112 -2.30 -13.75 1.40
C ALA A 112 -1.49 -13.80 2.71
N ILE A 113 -0.57 -14.77 2.84
CA ILE A 113 0.30 -14.89 4.03
C ILE A 113 1.30 -13.73 4.09
N ASP A 114 1.89 -13.28 2.98
CA ASP A 114 2.74 -12.07 2.98
C ASP A 114 1.95 -10.84 3.46
N ARG A 115 0.71 -10.68 2.99
CA ARG A 115 -0.18 -9.57 3.39
C ARG A 115 -0.69 -9.68 4.81
N PHE A 116 -0.88 -10.89 5.33
CA PHE A 116 -1.12 -11.13 6.76
C PHE A 116 0.05 -10.56 7.60
N GLY A 117 1.30 -10.82 7.20
CA GLY A 117 2.49 -10.22 7.82
C GLY A 117 2.45 -8.68 7.77
N LYS A 118 2.04 -8.09 6.63
CA LYS A 118 1.83 -6.64 6.52
C LYS A 118 0.76 -6.13 7.48
N GLY A 119 -0.34 -6.84 7.62
CA GLY A 119 -1.41 -6.52 8.56
C GLY A 119 -0.92 -6.50 10.02
N ILE A 120 -0.20 -7.54 10.43
CA ILE A 120 0.34 -7.66 11.79
C ILE A 120 1.26 -6.49 12.16
N ARG A 121 2.16 -6.07 11.25
CA ARG A 121 3.19 -5.07 11.59
C ARG A 121 2.74 -3.62 11.48
N SER A 122 1.72 -3.32 10.63
CA SER A 122 1.41 -1.93 10.25
C SER A 122 0.96 -1.08 11.43
N ALA A 123 -0.06 -1.51 12.17
CA ALA A 123 -0.57 -0.75 13.31
C ALA A 123 0.43 -0.69 14.47
N PRO A 124 1.10 -1.80 14.88
CA PRO A 124 2.14 -1.75 15.90
C PRO A 124 3.33 -0.86 15.55
N ARG A 125 3.76 -0.83 14.26
CA ARG A 125 4.82 0.06 13.79
C ARG A 125 4.44 1.53 13.96
N ASP A 126 3.25 1.90 13.51
CA ASP A 126 2.76 3.28 13.58
C ASP A 126 2.58 3.73 15.05
N ALA A 127 2.10 2.82 15.93
CA ALA A 127 2.02 3.05 17.36
C ALA A 127 3.41 3.22 18.00
N LEU A 128 4.38 2.38 17.62
CA LEU A 128 5.76 2.49 18.13
C LEU A 128 6.39 3.85 17.78
N VAL A 129 6.14 4.38 16.58
CA VAL A 129 6.56 5.74 16.21
C VAL A 129 5.96 6.78 17.15
N THR A 130 4.66 6.68 17.41
CA THR A 130 3.93 7.61 18.29
C THR A 130 4.45 7.56 19.73
N ASP A 131 4.80 6.38 20.22
CA ASP A 131 5.28 6.15 21.58
C ASP A 131 6.73 6.63 21.80
N LEU A 132 7.53 6.76 20.73
CA LEU A 132 8.96 7.09 20.79
C LEU A 132 9.28 8.57 20.55
N VAL A 133 8.32 9.36 20.08
CA VAL A 133 8.55 10.78 19.78
C VAL A 133 7.46 11.66 20.35
N GLU A 134 7.85 12.86 20.76
CA GLU A 134 6.93 13.88 21.26
C GLU A 134 5.97 14.35 20.15
N PRO A 135 4.78 14.87 20.51
CA PRO A 135 3.75 15.30 19.55
C PRO A 135 4.28 16.24 18.46
N GLU A 136 5.20 17.16 18.82
CA GLU A 136 5.77 18.20 17.96
C GLU A 136 6.66 17.63 16.84
N VAL A 137 7.26 16.45 17.06
CA VAL A 137 8.19 15.80 16.13
C VAL A 137 7.56 14.63 15.38
N ARG A 138 6.32 14.23 15.71
CA ARG A 138 5.61 13.09 15.07
C ARG A 138 5.50 13.26 13.56
N GLY A 139 5.13 14.46 13.10
CA GLY A 139 5.03 14.73 11.67
C GLY A 139 6.34 14.45 10.92
N ARG A 140 7.47 14.89 11.50
CA ARG A 140 8.81 14.65 10.93
C ARG A 140 9.20 13.17 10.96
N ALA A 141 8.84 12.44 12.02
CA ALA A 141 9.11 11.01 12.15
C ALA A 141 8.31 10.19 11.12
N PHE A 142 7.00 10.44 11.00
CA PHE A 142 6.18 9.80 9.99
C PHE A 142 6.59 10.20 8.57
N GLY A 143 6.91 11.47 8.35
CA GLY A 143 7.41 11.97 7.05
C GLY A 143 8.68 11.25 6.61
N HIS A 144 9.64 11.04 7.53
CA HIS A 144 10.87 10.28 7.24
C HIS A 144 10.56 8.84 6.82
N ILE A 145 9.68 8.15 7.55
CA ILE A 145 9.29 6.76 7.21
C ILE A 145 8.58 6.72 5.86
N ARG A 146 7.64 7.64 5.61
CA ARG A 146 6.92 7.70 4.34
C ARG A 146 7.82 8.02 3.14
N ALA A 147 8.79 8.92 3.32
CA ALA A 147 9.77 9.19 2.26
C ALA A 147 10.56 7.94 1.87
N LEU A 148 10.96 7.14 2.85
CA LEU A 148 11.66 5.87 2.61
C LEU A 148 10.72 4.77 2.07
N ASP A 149 9.45 4.68 2.53
CA ASP A 149 8.41 3.83 1.93
C ASP A 149 8.32 4.12 0.41
N HIS A 150 8.11 5.40 0.05
CA HIS A 150 7.96 5.80 -1.35
C HIS A 150 9.24 5.60 -2.17
N ALA A 151 10.42 5.85 -1.59
CA ALA A 151 11.69 5.58 -2.27
C ALA A 151 11.86 4.08 -2.58
N GLY A 152 11.53 3.20 -1.62
CA GLY A 152 11.53 1.75 -1.82
C GLY A 152 10.52 1.33 -2.89
N ALA A 153 9.31 1.86 -2.83
CA ALA A 153 8.25 1.57 -3.80
C ALA A 153 8.61 2.03 -5.23
N ALA A 154 9.31 3.14 -5.37
CA ALA A 154 9.77 3.63 -6.66
C ALA A 154 10.96 2.82 -7.21
N LEU A 155 11.92 2.49 -6.36
CA LEU A 155 13.13 1.78 -6.80
C LEU A 155 12.89 0.28 -7.04
N GLY A 156 11.93 -0.34 -6.36
CA GLY A 156 11.61 -1.75 -6.53
C GLY A 156 11.34 -2.16 -7.99
N PRO A 157 10.41 -1.51 -8.68
CA PRO A 157 10.13 -1.79 -10.09
C PRO A 157 11.35 -1.56 -11.00
N LEU A 158 12.17 -0.54 -10.74
CA LEU A 158 13.38 -0.28 -11.52
C LEU A 158 14.42 -1.39 -11.34
N VAL A 159 14.59 -1.89 -10.11
CA VAL A 159 15.45 -3.05 -9.83
C VAL A 159 14.94 -4.29 -10.56
N ALA A 160 13.63 -4.53 -10.56
CA ALA A 160 13.02 -5.65 -11.28
C ALA A 160 13.24 -5.53 -12.79
N MET A 161 13.03 -4.36 -13.36
CA MET A 161 13.29 -4.09 -14.80
C MET A 161 14.74 -4.38 -15.16
N LEU A 162 15.70 -3.79 -14.45
CA LEU A 162 17.12 -3.96 -14.72
C LEU A 162 17.54 -5.42 -14.57
N PHE A 163 17.02 -6.12 -13.55
CA PHE A 163 17.29 -7.54 -13.35
C PHE A 163 16.78 -8.38 -14.53
N LEU A 164 15.54 -8.17 -14.98
CA LEU A 164 14.94 -8.94 -16.06
C LEU A 164 15.53 -8.59 -17.45
N LEU A 165 16.03 -7.38 -17.64
CA LEU A 165 16.79 -7.02 -18.84
C LEU A 165 18.14 -7.72 -18.88
N ALA A 166 18.81 -7.86 -17.72
CA ALA A 166 20.08 -8.56 -17.61
C ALA A 166 19.92 -10.10 -17.66
N PHE A 167 18.82 -10.63 -17.12
CA PHE A 167 18.53 -12.05 -16.98
C PHE A 167 17.10 -12.37 -17.44
N PRO A 168 16.83 -12.38 -18.75
CA PRO A 168 15.48 -12.65 -19.28
C PRO A 168 14.93 -14.02 -18.85
N GLY A 169 13.64 -14.07 -18.50
CA GLY A 169 12.95 -15.32 -18.11
C GLY A 169 13.30 -15.85 -16.72
N THR A 170 13.94 -15.03 -15.87
CA THR A 170 14.35 -15.44 -14.51
C THR A 170 13.55 -14.76 -13.40
N GLU A 171 12.26 -14.47 -13.62
CA GLU A 171 11.38 -13.82 -12.62
C GLU A 171 11.30 -14.62 -11.31
N ARG A 172 11.32 -15.96 -11.38
CA ARG A 172 11.35 -16.82 -10.17
C ARG A 172 12.61 -16.57 -9.33
N THR A 173 13.75 -16.39 -10.00
CA THR A 173 15.02 -16.07 -9.33
C THR A 173 14.96 -14.70 -8.67
N LEU A 174 14.37 -13.69 -9.33
CA LEU A 174 14.12 -12.38 -8.72
C LEU A 174 13.26 -12.49 -7.46
N PHE A 175 12.19 -13.31 -7.50
CA PHE A 175 11.34 -13.54 -6.33
C PHE A 175 12.13 -14.16 -5.17
N LEU A 176 12.98 -15.15 -5.45
CA LEU A 176 13.85 -15.74 -4.43
C LEU A 176 14.84 -14.73 -3.85
N PHE A 177 15.39 -13.83 -4.66
CA PHE A 177 16.32 -12.80 -4.18
C PHE A 177 15.70 -11.81 -3.20
N THR A 178 14.38 -11.71 -3.11
CA THR A 178 13.72 -10.89 -2.08
C THR A 178 13.99 -11.36 -0.66
N ILE A 179 14.56 -12.55 -0.46
CA ILE A 179 15.08 -13.03 0.84
C ILE A 179 16.16 -12.08 1.38
N VAL A 180 17.01 -11.51 0.50
CA VAL A 180 18.14 -10.66 0.90
C VAL A 180 17.67 -9.38 1.62
N PRO A 181 16.84 -8.51 1.00
CA PRO A 181 16.31 -7.35 1.71
C PRO A 181 15.43 -7.74 2.91
N GLY A 182 14.78 -8.91 2.87
CA GLY A 182 14.03 -9.46 4.00
C GLY A 182 14.93 -9.75 5.23
N LEU A 183 16.03 -10.44 5.03
CA LEU A 183 16.99 -10.74 6.10
C LEU A 183 17.67 -9.48 6.63
N VAL A 184 18.04 -8.54 5.73
CA VAL A 184 18.59 -7.23 6.14
C VAL A 184 17.57 -6.47 6.99
N THR A 185 16.29 -6.49 6.61
CA THR A 185 15.20 -5.89 7.40
C THR A 185 15.16 -6.47 8.81
N LEU A 186 15.21 -7.80 8.96
CA LEU A 186 15.21 -8.46 10.26
C LEU A 186 16.44 -8.11 11.09
N ALA A 187 17.63 -8.05 10.48
CA ALA A 187 18.86 -7.65 11.15
C ALA A 187 18.76 -6.19 11.66
N VAL A 188 18.23 -5.27 10.84
CA VAL A 188 18.02 -3.86 11.24
C VAL A 188 17.03 -3.78 12.40
N ILE A 189 15.90 -4.49 12.35
CA ILE A 189 14.92 -4.49 13.44
C ILE A 189 15.53 -5.07 14.70
N GLY A 190 16.20 -6.22 14.60
CA GLY A 190 16.83 -6.90 15.74
C GLY A 190 17.82 -6.01 16.47
N ARG A 191 18.61 -5.22 15.71
CA ARG A 191 19.72 -4.41 16.24
C ARG A 191 19.27 -3.05 16.76
N PHE A 192 18.29 -2.39 16.13
CA PHE A 192 18.01 -0.98 16.35
C PHE A 192 16.59 -0.69 16.85
N VAL A 193 15.63 -1.60 16.66
CA VAL A 193 14.24 -1.38 17.11
C VAL A 193 14.08 -1.90 18.53
N ARG A 194 13.64 -1.02 19.44
CA ARG A 194 13.38 -1.34 20.84
C ARG A 194 12.00 -0.87 21.23
N ASP A 195 11.34 -1.61 22.12
CA ASP A 195 10.10 -1.13 22.73
C ASP A 195 10.41 -0.02 23.75
N PRO A 196 9.61 1.05 23.78
CA PRO A 196 9.63 1.98 24.90
C PRO A 196 9.15 1.30 26.21
N PRO A 197 9.41 1.89 27.39
CA PRO A 197 8.79 1.46 28.64
C PRO A 197 7.26 1.40 28.46
N ARG A 198 6.64 0.31 28.93
CA ARG A 198 5.19 0.12 28.81
C ARG A 198 4.45 1.25 29.49
N GLN A 199 3.65 1.99 28.75
CA GLN A 199 2.59 2.82 29.29
C GLN A 199 1.34 1.95 29.45
N ALA A 200 0.56 2.18 30.51
CA ALA A 200 -0.68 1.44 30.74
C ALA A 200 -1.58 1.56 29.52
N ALA A 201 -2.07 0.42 29.03
CA ALA A 201 -2.88 0.34 27.84
C ALA A 201 -4.12 1.24 27.98
N ALA A 202 -4.20 2.29 27.20
CA ALA A 202 -5.46 2.95 26.92
C ALA A 202 -6.32 1.93 26.19
N GLY A 203 -7.51 1.63 26.70
CA GLY A 203 -8.38 0.52 26.30
C GLY A 203 -8.41 0.22 24.81
N GLY A 204 -8.51 -1.08 24.50
CA GLY A 204 -8.48 -1.61 23.14
C GLY A 204 -9.51 -0.97 22.21
N PRO A 205 -9.48 -1.29 20.89
CA PRO A 205 -10.37 -0.67 19.92
C PRO A 205 -11.81 -0.93 20.35
N THR A 206 -12.42 0.09 20.94
CA THR A 206 -13.86 0.09 21.15
C THR A 206 -14.45 0.12 19.74
N LEU A 207 -15.32 -0.83 19.42
CA LEU A 207 -16.20 -0.74 18.26
C LEU A 207 -17.10 0.48 18.50
N ALA A 208 -16.52 1.68 18.29
CA ALA A 208 -17.22 2.93 18.51
C ALA A 208 -18.37 2.97 17.51
N THR A 209 -19.55 3.27 17.99
CA THR A 209 -20.73 3.50 17.15
C THR A 209 -20.41 4.62 16.15
N LEU A 210 -20.38 4.27 14.87
CA LEU A 210 -20.21 5.24 13.79
C LEU A 210 -21.46 6.12 13.68
N THR A 211 -21.27 7.37 13.35
CA THR A 211 -22.37 8.30 13.04
C THR A 211 -23.03 7.94 11.71
N GLY A 212 -24.28 8.39 11.50
CA GLY A 212 -24.96 8.18 10.21
C GLY A 212 -24.18 8.75 9.01
N ALA A 213 -23.50 9.89 9.18
CA ALA A 213 -22.65 10.48 8.13
C ALA A 213 -21.43 9.62 7.82
N GLN A 214 -20.82 9.00 8.82
CA GLN A 214 -19.71 8.06 8.60
C GLN A 214 -20.18 6.79 7.88
N TRP A 215 -21.34 6.22 8.26
CA TRP A 215 -21.92 5.09 7.54
C TRP A 215 -22.22 5.41 6.08
N SER A 216 -22.75 6.61 5.80
CA SER A 216 -22.99 7.07 4.41
C SER A 216 -21.69 7.19 3.63
N LEU A 217 -20.63 7.77 4.22
CA LEU A 217 -19.31 7.84 3.59
C LEU A 217 -18.75 6.45 3.31
N LEU A 218 -18.80 5.54 4.28
CA LEU A 218 -18.29 4.16 4.12
C LEU A 218 -19.07 3.39 3.05
N GLY A 219 -20.38 3.62 2.93
CA GLY A 219 -21.21 3.08 1.85
C GLY A 219 -20.77 3.59 0.47
N CYS A 220 -20.52 4.89 0.34
CA CYS A 220 -19.99 5.45 -0.91
C CYS A 220 -18.59 4.89 -1.24
N VAL A 221 -17.71 4.78 -0.25
CA VAL A 221 -16.38 4.18 -0.41
C VAL A 221 -16.47 2.71 -0.80
N ALA A 222 -17.42 1.95 -0.24
CA ALA A 222 -17.63 0.55 -0.61
C ALA A 222 -18.06 0.41 -2.08
N VAL A 223 -19.01 1.22 -2.54
CA VAL A 223 -19.44 1.22 -3.95
C VAL A 223 -18.30 1.64 -4.87
N TRP A 224 -17.57 2.69 -4.50
CA TRP A 224 -16.38 3.13 -5.23
C TRP A 224 -15.33 2.02 -5.33
N ALA A 225 -15.00 1.38 -4.21
CA ALA A 225 -13.99 0.32 -4.15
C ALA A 225 -14.35 -0.91 -5.00
N LEU A 226 -15.66 -1.20 -5.18
CA LEU A 226 -16.11 -2.24 -6.10
C LEU A 226 -15.80 -1.90 -7.57
N GLY A 227 -15.86 -0.61 -7.95
CA GLY A 227 -15.50 -0.14 -9.29
C GLY A 227 -14.00 0.09 -9.49
N ALA A 228 -13.25 0.24 -8.40
CA ALA A 228 -11.81 0.41 -8.43
C ALA A 228 -11.12 -0.95 -8.44
N ALA A 229 -11.05 -1.59 -9.62
CA ALA A 229 -10.35 -2.84 -9.81
C ALA A 229 -8.88 -2.74 -9.35
N SER A 230 -8.29 -3.90 -9.01
CA SER A 230 -6.86 -3.98 -8.69
C SER A 230 -5.99 -3.38 -9.81
N GLU A 231 -4.98 -2.62 -9.43
CA GLU A 231 -4.01 -2.03 -10.37
C GLU A 231 -3.26 -3.11 -11.18
N LEU A 232 -3.30 -4.37 -10.76
CA LEU A 232 -2.78 -5.51 -11.51
C LEU A 232 -3.46 -5.67 -12.88
N PHE A 233 -4.74 -5.29 -13.02
CA PHE A 233 -5.43 -5.31 -14.30
C PHE A 233 -4.94 -4.23 -15.27
N LEU A 234 -4.45 -3.08 -14.77
CA LEU A 234 -3.79 -2.08 -15.60
C LEU A 234 -2.49 -2.63 -16.19
N LEU A 235 -1.70 -3.33 -15.38
CA LEU A 235 -0.46 -3.97 -15.82
C LEU A 235 -0.72 -5.09 -16.81
N ARG A 236 -1.74 -5.91 -16.57
CA ARG A 236 -2.17 -6.95 -17.51
C ARG A 236 -2.60 -6.33 -18.86
N ARG A 237 -3.35 -5.22 -18.85
CA ARG A 237 -3.73 -4.51 -20.09
C ARG A 237 -2.50 -3.98 -20.84
N ALA A 238 -1.49 -3.49 -20.13
CA ALA A 238 -0.24 -3.07 -20.76
C ALA A 238 0.47 -4.24 -21.46
N GLU A 239 0.52 -5.42 -20.84
CA GLU A 239 1.07 -6.65 -21.44
C GLU A 239 0.27 -7.09 -22.67
N ASP A 240 -1.07 -7.12 -22.58
CA ASP A 240 -1.95 -7.50 -23.68
C ASP A 240 -1.84 -6.52 -24.88
N LEU A 241 -1.46 -5.25 -24.63
CA LEU A 241 -1.13 -4.25 -25.65
C LEU A 241 0.32 -4.30 -26.16
N GLY A 242 1.10 -5.31 -25.75
CA GLY A 242 2.43 -5.59 -26.27
C GLY A 242 3.60 -5.00 -25.48
N VAL A 243 3.39 -4.54 -24.24
CA VAL A 243 4.52 -4.19 -23.36
C VAL A 243 5.31 -5.46 -23.03
N ALA A 244 6.59 -5.48 -23.39
CA ALA A 244 7.47 -6.60 -23.08
C ALA A 244 7.59 -6.78 -21.55
N GLN A 245 7.58 -8.02 -21.08
CA GLN A 245 7.61 -8.39 -19.66
C GLN A 245 8.67 -7.61 -18.85
N PRO A 246 9.91 -7.43 -19.29
CA PRO A 246 10.90 -6.65 -18.52
C PRO A 246 10.56 -5.16 -18.35
N LEU A 247 9.67 -4.62 -19.19
CA LEU A 247 9.27 -3.21 -19.17
C LEU A 247 7.97 -2.96 -18.37
N VAL A 248 7.24 -4.02 -17.99
CA VAL A 248 6.02 -3.87 -17.14
C VAL A 248 6.31 -3.17 -15.83
N PRO A 249 7.43 -3.44 -15.14
CA PRO A 249 7.79 -2.67 -13.94
C PRO A 249 7.97 -1.16 -14.18
N LEU A 250 8.38 -0.75 -15.40
CA LEU A 250 8.48 0.67 -15.74
C LEU A 250 7.10 1.34 -15.85
N VAL A 251 6.10 0.63 -16.36
CA VAL A 251 4.71 1.11 -16.37
C VAL A 251 4.22 1.31 -14.94
N TRP A 252 4.51 0.35 -14.05
CA TRP A 252 4.17 0.44 -12.64
C TRP A 252 4.89 1.60 -11.93
N PHE A 253 6.16 1.81 -12.22
CA PHE A 253 6.92 2.98 -11.75
C PHE A 253 6.24 4.29 -12.17
N GLY A 254 5.80 4.40 -13.42
CA GLY A 254 5.08 5.56 -13.93
C GLY A 254 3.75 5.81 -13.20
N ILE A 255 2.92 4.75 -13.04
CA ILE A 255 1.65 4.80 -12.31
C ILE A 255 1.88 5.25 -10.86
N SER A 256 2.79 4.60 -10.15
CA SER A 256 3.09 4.90 -8.75
C SER A 256 3.71 6.29 -8.57
N GLY A 257 4.58 6.70 -9.50
CA GLY A 257 5.20 8.02 -9.52
C GLY A 257 4.16 9.13 -9.71
N VAL A 258 3.29 9.02 -10.71
CA VAL A 258 2.22 10.01 -10.96
C VAL A 258 1.28 10.08 -9.76
N LYS A 259 0.84 8.94 -9.22
CA LYS A 259 -0.01 8.88 -8.03
C LYS A 259 0.63 9.61 -6.84
N SER A 260 1.90 9.36 -6.57
CA SER A 260 2.63 9.98 -5.47
C SER A 260 2.83 11.48 -5.64
N VAL A 261 3.22 11.92 -6.82
CA VAL A 261 3.40 13.34 -7.14
C VAL A 261 2.08 14.09 -7.03
N VAL A 262 1.02 13.56 -7.66
CA VAL A 262 -0.31 14.20 -7.62
C VAL A 262 -0.84 14.24 -6.19
N ALA A 263 -0.70 13.17 -5.39
CA ALA A 263 -1.14 13.16 -4.00
C ALA A 263 -0.43 14.23 -3.15
N ALA A 264 0.87 14.45 -3.38
CA ALA A 264 1.62 15.49 -2.70
C ALA A 264 1.11 16.91 -3.02
N TRP A 265 0.72 17.16 -4.28
CA TRP A 265 0.16 18.44 -4.72
C TRP A 265 -1.33 18.59 -4.40
N ALA A 266 -2.06 17.49 -4.31
CA ALA A 266 -3.49 17.50 -4.05
C ALA A 266 -3.83 17.93 -2.62
N GLY A 267 -2.97 17.70 -1.62
CA GLY A 267 -3.24 18.07 -0.23
C GLY A 267 -3.69 19.53 -0.08
N PRO A 268 -2.87 20.52 -0.45
CA PRO A 268 -3.26 21.93 -0.40
C PRO A 268 -4.48 22.27 -1.29
N LEU A 269 -4.68 21.54 -2.37
CA LEU A 269 -5.84 21.73 -3.26
C LEU A 269 -7.13 21.22 -2.62
N VAL A 270 -7.08 20.07 -1.96
CA VAL A 270 -8.20 19.49 -1.20
C VAL A 270 -8.64 20.42 -0.08
N ASP A 271 -7.68 21.03 0.63
CA ASP A 271 -7.98 22.02 1.68
C ASP A 271 -8.70 23.26 1.14
N ARG A 272 -8.33 23.73 -0.08
CA ARG A 272 -8.94 24.89 -0.73
C ARG A 272 -10.31 24.61 -1.35
N LEU A 273 -10.50 23.43 -1.97
CA LEU A 273 -11.71 23.10 -2.74
C LEU A 273 -12.85 22.53 -1.90
N ALA A 274 -12.64 22.24 -0.64
CA ALA A 274 -13.39 21.38 0.25
C ALA A 274 -13.25 19.88 -0.13
N PRO A 275 -12.98 19.00 0.83
CA PRO A 275 -12.67 17.57 0.58
C PRO A 275 -13.72 16.83 -0.25
N ARG A 276 -15.01 17.17 -0.06
CA ARG A 276 -16.11 16.55 -0.82
C ARG A 276 -16.04 16.83 -2.32
N ARG A 277 -15.72 18.06 -2.71
CA ARG A 277 -15.63 18.44 -4.16
C ARG A 277 -14.40 17.81 -4.79
N ALA A 278 -13.27 17.80 -4.09
CA ALA A 278 -12.05 17.14 -4.55
C ALA A 278 -12.26 15.63 -4.73
N LEU A 279 -12.98 14.99 -3.81
CA LEU A 279 -13.32 13.57 -3.89
C LEU A 279 -14.16 13.25 -5.12
N VAL A 280 -15.25 14.01 -5.35
CA VAL A 280 -16.12 13.81 -6.52
C VAL A 280 -15.34 14.02 -7.82
N ALA A 281 -14.50 15.07 -7.90
CA ALA A 281 -13.65 15.31 -9.06
C ALA A 281 -12.65 14.17 -9.30
N GLY A 282 -12.01 13.65 -8.24
CA GLY A 282 -11.13 12.49 -8.31
C GLY A 282 -11.85 11.24 -8.83
N TRP A 283 -13.02 10.92 -8.29
CA TRP A 283 -13.79 9.75 -8.71
C TRP A 283 -14.31 9.87 -10.16
N LEU A 284 -14.76 11.04 -10.57
CA LEU A 284 -15.18 11.28 -11.96
C LEU A 284 -13.99 11.20 -12.93
N GLY A 285 -12.84 11.79 -12.56
CA GLY A 285 -11.61 11.68 -13.34
C GLY A 285 -11.14 10.23 -13.49
N PHE A 286 -11.23 9.44 -12.42
CA PHE A 286 -10.93 8.02 -12.43
C PHE A 286 -11.86 7.26 -13.39
N ALA A 287 -13.18 7.46 -13.29
CA ALA A 287 -14.15 6.82 -14.18
C ALA A 287 -13.92 7.20 -15.65
N ALA A 288 -13.64 8.48 -15.93
CA ALA A 288 -13.32 8.94 -17.28
C ALA A 288 -12.03 8.30 -17.82
N ALA A 289 -10.99 8.19 -16.99
CA ALA A 289 -9.73 7.57 -17.40
C ALA A 289 -9.89 6.06 -17.66
N TYR A 290 -10.68 5.33 -16.82
CA TYR A 290 -11.02 3.92 -17.10
C TYR A 290 -11.87 3.76 -18.36
N ALA A 291 -12.82 4.64 -18.60
CA ALA A 291 -13.58 4.64 -19.84
C ALA A 291 -12.66 4.88 -21.05
N GLY A 292 -11.75 5.86 -20.96
CA GLY A 292 -10.74 6.10 -21.99
C GLY A 292 -9.85 4.89 -22.24
N LEU A 293 -9.45 4.18 -21.18
CA LEU A 293 -8.66 2.96 -21.29
C LEU A 293 -9.42 1.83 -22.02
N ALA A 294 -10.72 1.68 -21.77
CA ALA A 294 -11.57 0.67 -22.41
C ALA A 294 -11.67 0.88 -23.93
N TRP A 295 -11.66 2.12 -24.38
CA TRP A 295 -11.74 2.46 -25.81
C TRP A 295 -10.36 2.74 -26.45
N SER A 296 -9.28 2.64 -25.71
CA SER A 296 -7.95 2.93 -26.28
C SER A 296 -7.38 1.68 -26.99
N PRO A 297 -7.24 1.73 -28.35
CA PRO A 297 -6.68 0.60 -29.11
C PRO A 297 -5.14 0.65 -29.16
N SER A 298 -4.52 1.74 -28.75
CA SER A 298 -3.09 1.97 -28.89
C SER A 298 -2.38 1.96 -27.54
N LEU A 299 -1.17 1.42 -27.50
CA LEU A 299 -0.36 1.41 -26.28
C LEU A 299 -0.10 2.82 -25.72
N PRO A 300 0.28 3.88 -26.51
CA PRO A 300 0.46 5.21 -25.96
C PRO A 300 -0.81 5.79 -25.32
N GLY A 301 -1.97 5.58 -25.98
CA GLY A 301 -3.27 6.02 -25.45
C GLY A 301 -3.63 5.30 -24.15
N ALA A 302 -3.41 3.98 -24.10
CA ALA A 302 -3.64 3.20 -22.88
C ALA A 302 -2.73 3.64 -21.73
N ILE A 303 -1.45 3.87 -21.97
CA ILE A 303 -0.50 4.39 -20.97
C ILE A 303 -0.97 5.77 -20.47
N ALA A 304 -1.38 6.68 -21.37
CA ALA A 304 -1.90 7.98 -20.96
C ALA A 304 -3.14 7.84 -20.06
N CYS A 305 -4.06 6.93 -20.37
CA CYS A 305 -5.22 6.63 -19.52
C CYS A 305 -4.83 6.02 -18.18
N MET A 306 -3.87 5.11 -18.13
CA MET A 306 -3.35 4.53 -16.89
C MET A 306 -2.72 5.59 -15.98
N LEU A 307 -1.96 6.52 -16.54
CA LEU A 307 -1.43 7.66 -15.80
C LEU A 307 -2.55 8.62 -15.35
N GLY A 308 -3.62 8.77 -16.15
CA GLY A 308 -4.84 9.49 -15.79
C GLY A 308 -5.55 8.85 -14.60
N VAL A 309 -5.68 7.52 -14.56
CA VAL A 309 -6.19 6.75 -13.42
C VAL A 309 -5.36 7.03 -12.17
N ALA A 310 -4.03 6.97 -12.29
CA ALA A 310 -3.10 7.23 -11.20
C ALA A 310 -3.24 8.67 -10.67
N ALA A 311 -3.35 9.66 -11.56
CA ALA A 311 -3.55 11.06 -11.20
C ALA A 311 -4.88 11.28 -10.47
N ALA A 312 -5.97 10.72 -10.98
CA ALA A 312 -7.28 10.81 -10.37
C ALA A 312 -7.32 10.17 -8.97
N TYR A 313 -6.67 9.01 -8.81
CA TYR A 313 -6.51 8.36 -7.51
C TYR A 313 -5.67 9.22 -6.55
N GLY A 314 -4.60 9.84 -7.03
CA GLY A 314 -3.77 10.76 -6.25
C GLY A 314 -4.53 11.96 -5.69
N VAL A 315 -5.64 12.39 -6.34
CA VAL A 315 -6.56 13.41 -5.81
C VAL A 315 -7.59 12.80 -4.86
N ALA A 316 -8.16 11.64 -5.22
CA ALA A 316 -9.24 11.01 -4.46
C ALA A 316 -8.79 10.54 -3.07
N GLU A 317 -7.64 9.88 -2.96
CA GLU A 317 -7.16 9.28 -1.69
C GLU A 317 -6.98 10.32 -0.57
N PRO A 318 -6.28 11.46 -0.76
CA PRO A 318 -6.20 12.49 0.28
C PRO A 318 -7.57 13.08 0.64
N ALA A 319 -8.46 13.25 -0.35
CA ALA A 319 -9.80 13.78 -0.12
C ALA A 319 -10.69 12.81 0.68
N GLU A 320 -10.62 11.51 0.42
CA GLU A 320 -11.29 10.47 1.23
C GLU A 320 -10.82 10.53 2.68
N ARG A 321 -9.50 10.56 2.90
CA ARG A 321 -8.90 10.64 4.25
C ARG A 321 -9.30 11.91 4.99
N ALA A 322 -9.32 13.05 4.30
CA ALA A 322 -9.77 14.32 4.86
C ALA A 322 -11.24 14.27 5.28
N LEU A 323 -12.11 13.63 4.48
CA LEU A 323 -13.52 13.44 4.84
C LEU A 323 -13.71 12.48 6.02
N VAL A 324 -12.96 11.37 6.05
CA VAL A 324 -12.97 10.46 7.21
C VAL A 324 -12.59 11.22 8.48
N ALA A 325 -11.54 12.03 8.43
CA ALA A 325 -11.12 12.86 9.57
C ALA A 325 -12.19 13.88 9.96
N ALA A 326 -12.74 14.64 8.99
CA ALA A 326 -13.73 15.68 9.24
C ALA A 326 -15.05 15.16 9.82
N LEU A 327 -15.46 13.95 9.46
CA LEU A 327 -16.68 13.33 9.97
C LEU A 327 -16.46 12.57 11.29
N SER A 328 -15.22 12.48 11.76
CA SER A 328 -14.89 11.72 12.97
C SER A 328 -14.96 12.61 14.21
N PRO A 329 -15.69 12.21 15.26
CA PRO A 329 -15.68 12.92 16.53
C PRO A 329 -14.26 13.00 17.12
N ALA A 330 -13.98 14.06 17.87
CA ALA A 330 -12.71 14.21 18.57
C ALA A 330 -12.41 12.98 19.45
N GLY A 331 -11.18 12.47 19.38
CA GLY A 331 -10.73 11.28 20.11
C GLY A 331 -11.15 9.93 19.47
N ARG A 332 -11.87 9.91 18.33
CA ARG A 332 -12.32 8.67 17.67
C ARG A 332 -11.79 8.48 16.23
N HIS A 333 -10.83 9.30 15.82
CA HIS A 333 -10.25 9.23 14.47
C HIS A 333 -9.67 7.84 14.15
N GLY A 334 -8.99 7.20 15.11
CA GLY A 334 -8.41 5.86 14.92
C GLY A 334 -9.44 4.80 14.55
N ALA A 335 -10.60 4.78 15.21
CA ALA A 335 -11.69 3.86 14.91
C ALA A 335 -12.28 4.12 13.51
N ALA A 336 -12.49 5.39 13.13
CA ALA A 336 -13.01 5.75 11.82
C ALA A 336 -12.07 5.35 10.68
N PHE A 337 -10.77 5.60 10.83
CA PHE A 337 -9.76 5.12 9.85
C PHE A 337 -9.65 3.59 9.82
N GLY A 338 -9.84 2.91 10.95
CA GLY A 338 -9.90 1.46 11.02
C GLY A 338 -11.04 0.90 10.17
N TRP A 339 -12.25 1.43 10.34
CA TRP A 339 -13.41 1.04 9.54
C TRP A 339 -13.25 1.38 8.06
N TYR A 340 -12.73 2.57 7.74
CA TYR A 340 -12.44 2.96 6.36
C TYR A 340 -11.48 1.97 5.69
N THR A 341 -10.37 1.64 6.34
CA THR A 341 -9.38 0.69 5.79
C THR A 341 -9.97 -0.72 5.68
N LEU A 342 -10.82 -1.12 6.64
CA LEU A 342 -11.49 -2.42 6.60
C LEU A 342 -12.44 -2.51 5.42
N VAL A 343 -13.28 -1.51 5.18
CA VAL A 343 -14.22 -1.47 4.06
C VAL A 343 -13.47 -1.55 2.73
N GLN A 344 -12.44 -0.72 2.53
CA GLN A 344 -11.63 -0.77 1.32
C GLN A 344 -11.00 -2.15 1.10
N GLY A 345 -10.39 -2.74 2.14
CA GLY A 345 -9.76 -4.04 2.03
C GLY A 345 -10.74 -5.18 1.76
N LEU A 346 -11.91 -5.17 2.41
CA LEU A 346 -12.94 -6.18 2.16
C LEU A 346 -13.55 -6.05 0.76
N MET A 347 -13.75 -4.83 0.27
CA MET A 347 -14.27 -4.60 -1.08
C MET A 347 -13.27 -4.93 -2.19
N ALA A 348 -11.98 -4.99 -1.90
CA ALA A 348 -10.96 -5.39 -2.86
C ALA A 348 -11.19 -6.83 -3.39
N LEU A 349 -11.74 -7.73 -2.57
CA LEU A 349 -12.03 -9.10 -3.00
C LEU A 349 -13.16 -9.16 -4.04
N PRO A 350 -14.40 -8.67 -3.78
CA PRO A 350 -15.43 -8.67 -4.80
C PRO A 350 -15.08 -7.81 -6.01
N ALA A 351 -14.34 -6.71 -5.84
CA ALA A 351 -13.84 -5.91 -6.95
C ALA A 351 -12.88 -6.69 -7.86
N GLY A 352 -11.94 -7.43 -7.27
CA GLY A 352 -11.01 -8.29 -8.02
C GLY A 352 -11.72 -9.42 -8.76
N LEU A 353 -12.68 -10.09 -8.11
CA LEU A 353 -13.51 -11.13 -8.74
C LEU A 353 -14.35 -10.58 -9.89
N LEU A 354 -15.01 -9.45 -9.69
CA LEU A 354 -15.79 -8.76 -10.72
C LEU A 354 -14.94 -8.37 -11.92
N ALA A 355 -13.79 -7.75 -11.66
CA ALA A 355 -12.87 -7.35 -12.71
C ALA A 355 -12.32 -8.57 -13.49
N GLY A 356 -11.94 -9.65 -12.79
CA GLY A 356 -11.50 -10.89 -13.42
C GLY A 356 -12.56 -11.53 -14.29
N TRP A 357 -13.79 -11.61 -13.77
CA TRP A 357 -14.93 -12.16 -14.49
C TRP A 357 -15.32 -11.33 -15.72
N LEU A 358 -15.30 -9.99 -15.63
CA LEU A 358 -15.52 -9.08 -16.75
C LEU A 358 -14.41 -9.21 -17.79
N TRP A 359 -13.17 -9.37 -17.34
CA TRP A 359 -12.03 -9.54 -18.23
C TRP A 359 -12.13 -10.80 -19.10
N GLU A 360 -12.57 -11.90 -18.52
CA GLU A 360 -12.72 -13.19 -19.26
C GLU A 360 -13.89 -13.19 -20.26
N ARG A 361 -14.81 -12.22 -20.13
CA ARG A 361 -15.97 -12.07 -21.03
C ARG A 361 -15.87 -10.87 -21.96
N GLY A 362 -14.87 -10.03 -21.77
CA GLY A 362 -14.62 -8.91 -22.67
C GLY A 362 -14.25 -9.39 -24.07
N PRO A 363 -14.47 -8.58 -25.10
CA PRO A 363 -13.94 -8.86 -26.43
C PRO A 363 -12.41 -8.89 -26.37
N ASP A 364 -11.79 -9.81 -27.11
CA ASP A 364 -10.34 -9.97 -27.28
C ASP A 364 -9.66 -8.70 -27.78
#